data_221541c79bfb82c52d70034fc10258b6
#
_entry.id   221541c79bfb82c52d70034fc10258b6
#
_cell.length_a   1.000
_cell.length_b   1.000
_cell.length_c   1.000
_cell.angle_alpha   90.00
_cell.angle_beta   90.00
_cell.angle_gamma   90.00
#
_symmetry.space_group_name_H-M   'P 1'
#
loop_
_entity.id
_entity.type
_entity.pdbx_description
1 polymer ?
#
loop_
_entity_poly.entity_id
_entity_poly.type
_entity_poly.pdbx_seq_one_letter_code
_entity_poly.pdbx_strand_id
1 'polypeptide(L)'
;MNKSPQLKPLSNPELSSFSSQLSLILRSGISALEGISIMLEDASSEEEKAILKALSENLQETGSLNEALEQTQLFPAYMTRMVRIGEETGTLDDVMAALSDHYAREDTIARTIRSAVTYPMIIISMMIVVILVLIIKVMPIFNQVFIQLGSEMSGFSRVLMDLGNTINRYSVVFIAVLAVIVIGFFAYNHTAKGAAFLRGLGSHIPAIRRMHHDIASCRFASGMALTLKSGMAPEECLSLVRELNDDEAFQKALTECEQLLENGTDFTAALHQTGIFTGVYARMASIGFKTGSLDQVMSDIAELYQKDLDNRMSNTLSILEPTLVIALSLVVGFILLSVMLPLVGIMSSI
;
A
#
# COMPACT_ATOMS: atom_id res chain seq x y z
N MET A 1 2.85 -38.10 11.09
CA MET A 1 2.36 -37.42 9.88
C MET A 1 2.83 -35.97 9.94
N ASN A 2 4.00 -35.70 9.36
CA ASN A 2 4.48 -34.32 9.19
C ASN A 2 3.53 -33.62 8.18
N LYS A 3 2.80 -32.61 8.63
CA LYS A 3 2.15 -31.67 7.72
C LYS A 3 3.27 -30.99 6.93
N SER A 4 3.36 -31.25 5.64
CA SER A 4 4.15 -30.43 4.73
C SER A 4 3.79 -28.96 5.01
N PRO A 5 4.75 -28.05 5.22
CA PRO A 5 4.43 -26.65 5.39
C PRO A 5 3.63 -26.19 4.16
N GLN A 6 2.44 -25.64 4.38
CA GLN A 6 1.72 -24.97 3.31
C GLN A 6 2.57 -23.75 2.93
N LEU A 7 3.35 -23.86 1.88
CA LEU A 7 4.15 -22.78 1.34
C LEU A 7 3.19 -21.65 0.92
N LYS A 8 3.51 -20.43 1.30
CA LYS A 8 2.73 -19.23 0.95
C LYS A 8 3.31 -18.59 -0.31
N PRO A 9 2.50 -17.90 -1.12
CA PRO A 9 3.02 -17.06 -2.18
C PRO A 9 4.05 -16.07 -1.64
N LEU A 10 5.13 -15.85 -2.40
CA LEU A 10 6.21 -14.96 -2.01
C LEU A 10 5.72 -13.50 -1.91
N SER A 11 6.20 -12.79 -0.91
CA SER A 11 5.99 -11.36 -0.75
C SER A 11 6.85 -10.55 -1.74
N ASN A 12 6.49 -9.26 -1.97
CA ASN A 12 7.26 -8.40 -2.87
C ASN A 12 8.76 -8.29 -2.50
N PRO A 13 9.17 -8.16 -1.22
CA PRO A 13 10.59 -8.19 -0.85
C PRO A 13 11.28 -9.51 -1.19
N GLU A 14 10.61 -10.64 -0.99
CA GLU A 14 11.16 -11.96 -1.31
C GLU A 14 11.29 -12.14 -2.83
N LEU A 15 10.29 -11.72 -3.61
CA LEU A 15 10.34 -11.71 -5.07
C LEU A 15 11.45 -10.80 -5.61
N SER A 16 11.63 -9.62 -5.02
CA SER A 16 12.71 -8.69 -5.38
C SER A 16 14.08 -9.29 -5.08
N SER A 17 14.27 -9.88 -3.89
CA SER A 17 15.53 -10.52 -3.48
C SER A 17 15.86 -11.71 -4.38
N PHE A 18 14.91 -12.61 -4.62
CA PHE A 18 15.06 -13.74 -5.52
C PHE A 18 15.48 -13.29 -6.93
N SER A 19 14.77 -12.31 -7.48
CA SER A 19 15.05 -11.78 -8.82
C SER A 19 16.43 -11.12 -8.91
N SER A 20 16.84 -10.36 -7.88
CA SER A 20 18.13 -9.72 -7.80
C SER A 20 19.28 -10.71 -7.77
N GLN A 21 19.18 -11.72 -6.89
CA GLN A 21 20.21 -12.75 -6.75
C GLN A 21 20.36 -13.55 -8.06
N LEU A 22 19.22 -13.98 -8.63
CA LEU A 22 19.26 -14.75 -9.87
C LEU A 22 19.79 -13.91 -11.05
N SER A 23 19.44 -12.62 -11.16
CA SER A 23 20.00 -11.71 -12.16
C SER A 23 21.53 -11.61 -12.05
N LEU A 24 22.06 -11.43 -10.84
CA LEU A 24 23.52 -11.37 -10.60
C LEU A 24 24.22 -12.66 -11.06
N ILE A 25 23.66 -13.81 -10.76
CA ILE A 25 24.18 -15.12 -11.11
C ILE A 25 24.18 -15.29 -12.65
N LEU A 26 23.04 -14.99 -13.30
CA LEU A 26 22.91 -15.08 -14.75
C LEU A 26 23.88 -14.15 -15.49
N ARG A 27 24.06 -12.91 -15.01
CA ARG A 27 25.05 -11.95 -15.56
C ARG A 27 26.49 -12.42 -15.42
N SER A 28 26.75 -13.31 -14.46
CA SER A 28 28.05 -13.95 -14.30
C SER A 28 28.27 -15.12 -15.27
N GLY A 29 27.30 -15.42 -16.15
CA GLY A 29 27.36 -16.51 -17.11
C GLY A 29 26.99 -17.89 -16.53
N ILE A 30 26.47 -17.93 -15.31
CA ILE A 30 26.04 -19.16 -14.63
C ILE A 30 24.60 -19.46 -15.07
N SER A 31 24.28 -20.73 -15.32
CA SER A 31 22.95 -21.15 -15.73
C SER A 31 21.89 -20.96 -14.62
N ALA A 32 20.62 -20.83 -14.99
CA ALA A 32 19.54 -20.69 -14.00
C ALA A 32 19.50 -21.90 -13.04
N LEU A 33 19.72 -23.11 -13.53
CA LEU A 33 19.72 -24.33 -12.70
C LEU A 33 20.84 -24.32 -11.67
N GLU A 34 22.05 -23.96 -12.07
CA GLU A 34 23.19 -23.86 -11.17
C GLU A 34 23.02 -22.69 -10.19
N GLY A 35 22.45 -21.57 -10.66
CA GLY A 35 22.13 -20.42 -9.85
C GLY A 35 21.14 -20.73 -8.72
N ILE A 36 20.05 -21.46 -9.04
CA ILE A 36 19.10 -21.90 -8.02
C ILE A 36 19.74 -22.86 -7.03
N SER A 37 20.67 -23.72 -7.49
CA SER A 37 21.41 -24.63 -6.61
C SER A 37 22.31 -23.86 -5.64
N ILE A 38 23.01 -22.82 -6.09
CA ILE A 38 23.81 -21.92 -5.24
C ILE A 38 22.91 -21.22 -4.21
N MET A 39 21.78 -20.67 -4.66
CA MET A 39 20.83 -20.01 -3.74
C MET A 39 20.26 -20.99 -2.69
N LEU A 40 20.05 -22.25 -3.07
CA LEU A 40 19.59 -23.29 -2.14
C LEU A 40 20.62 -23.63 -1.06
N GLU A 41 21.90 -23.65 -1.40
CA GLU A 41 23.02 -23.87 -0.45
C GLU A 41 23.12 -22.72 0.57
N ASP A 42 22.91 -21.48 0.12
CA ASP A 42 22.98 -20.27 0.95
C ASP A 42 21.67 -19.92 1.68
N ALA A 43 20.60 -20.67 1.43
CA ALA A 43 19.29 -20.36 2.00
C ALA A 43 19.28 -20.38 3.53
N SER A 44 18.78 -19.31 4.13
CA SER A 44 18.85 -19.07 5.56
C SER A 44 17.67 -19.67 6.34
N SER A 45 16.52 -19.86 5.71
CA SER A 45 15.29 -20.35 6.34
C SER A 45 14.85 -21.70 5.75
N GLU A 46 14.17 -22.51 6.55
CA GLU A 46 13.61 -23.78 6.09
C GLU A 46 12.49 -23.59 5.03
N GLU A 47 11.80 -22.44 5.07
CA GLU A 47 10.78 -22.09 4.08
C GLU A 47 11.43 -21.75 2.74
N GLU A 48 12.48 -20.95 2.74
CA GLU A 48 13.27 -20.62 1.56
C GLU A 48 13.90 -21.86 0.91
N LYS A 49 14.50 -22.74 1.74
CA LYS A 49 15.05 -24.04 1.27
C LYS A 49 14.00 -24.89 0.60
N ALA A 50 12.80 -24.96 1.17
CA ALA A 50 11.71 -25.75 0.61
C ALA A 50 11.27 -25.23 -0.76
N ILE A 51 11.17 -23.90 -0.91
CA ILE A 51 10.80 -23.23 -2.17
C ILE A 51 11.88 -23.46 -3.23
N LEU A 52 13.14 -23.17 -2.90
CA LEU A 52 14.27 -23.30 -3.84
C LEU A 52 14.51 -24.75 -4.23
N LYS A 53 14.30 -25.71 -3.31
CA LYS A 53 14.38 -27.13 -3.60
C LYS A 53 13.31 -27.56 -4.60
N ALA A 54 12.03 -27.21 -4.35
CA ALA A 54 10.94 -27.50 -5.28
C ALA A 54 11.20 -26.87 -6.66
N LEU A 55 11.71 -25.64 -6.69
CA LEU A 55 12.05 -24.94 -7.92
C LEU A 55 13.21 -25.65 -8.66
N SER A 56 14.24 -26.10 -7.95
CA SER A 56 15.37 -26.83 -8.53
C SER A 56 14.94 -28.17 -9.12
N GLU A 57 14.08 -28.92 -8.40
CA GLU A 57 13.53 -30.20 -8.87
C GLU A 57 12.68 -29.98 -10.15
N ASN A 58 11.76 -29.01 -10.15
CA ASN A 58 10.94 -28.70 -11.31
C ASN A 58 11.78 -28.22 -12.51
N LEU A 59 12.82 -27.41 -12.26
CA LEU A 59 13.69 -26.92 -13.32
C LEU A 59 14.55 -28.05 -13.95
N GLN A 60 14.96 -29.03 -13.15
CA GLN A 60 15.65 -30.24 -13.68
C GLN A 60 14.72 -31.10 -14.57
N GLU A 61 13.43 -31.13 -14.25
CA GLU A 61 12.45 -31.90 -15.02
C GLU A 61 12.01 -31.22 -16.30
N THR A 62 11.75 -29.90 -16.23
CA THR A 62 11.20 -29.12 -17.36
C THR A 62 12.27 -28.53 -18.28
N GLY A 63 13.44 -28.21 -17.74
CA GLY A 63 14.49 -27.49 -18.46
C GLY A 63 14.16 -26.01 -18.71
N SER A 64 13.00 -25.49 -18.25
CA SER A 64 12.55 -24.12 -18.38
C SER A 64 12.26 -23.51 -17.02
N LEU A 65 12.85 -22.36 -16.72
CA LEU A 65 12.63 -21.62 -15.48
C LEU A 65 11.18 -21.16 -15.37
N ASN A 66 10.57 -20.71 -16.48
CA ASN A 66 9.18 -20.32 -16.51
C ASN A 66 8.25 -21.47 -16.07
N GLU A 67 8.40 -22.65 -16.68
CA GLU A 67 7.56 -23.81 -16.32
C GLU A 67 7.80 -24.25 -14.88
N ALA A 68 9.05 -24.22 -14.43
CA ALA A 68 9.40 -24.54 -13.05
C ALA A 68 8.74 -23.58 -12.05
N LEU A 69 8.73 -22.26 -12.33
CA LEU A 69 8.06 -21.25 -11.50
C LEU A 69 6.54 -21.46 -11.47
N GLU A 70 5.92 -21.73 -12.62
CA GLU A 70 4.46 -21.95 -12.73
C GLU A 70 4.02 -23.18 -11.92
N GLN A 71 4.78 -24.27 -11.98
CA GLN A 71 4.46 -25.51 -11.24
C GLN A 71 4.49 -25.32 -9.72
N THR A 72 5.31 -24.41 -9.20
CA THR A 72 5.31 -24.12 -7.75
C THR A 72 4.05 -23.42 -7.28
N GLN A 73 3.34 -22.66 -8.12
CA GLN A 73 2.20 -21.80 -7.79
C GLN A 73 2.49 -20.75 -6.69
N LEU A 74 3.75 -20.44 -6.43
CA LEU A 74 4.19 -19.51 -5.40
C LEU A 74 4.54 -18.14 -5.98
N PHE A 75 4.78 -18.07 -7.29
CA PHE A 75 5.19 -16.87 -7.99
C PHE A 75 4.01 -16.24 -8.74
N PRO A 76 3.93 -14.90 -8.81
CA PRO A 76 2.87 -14.21 -9.54
C PRO A 76 2.89 -14.53 -11.04
N ALA A 77 1.71 -14.64 -11.67
CA ALA A 77 1.59 -14.91 -13.10
C ALA A 77 2.33 -13.91 -13.99
N TYR A 78 2.41 -12.65 -13.56
CA TYR A 78 3.21 -11.64 -14.26
C TYR A 78 4.71 -12.01 -14.31
N MET A 79 5.27 -12.44 -13.17
CA MET A 79 6.68 -12.85 -13.11
C MET A 79 6.96 -14.03 -14.04
N THR A 80 6.12 -15.07 -14.00
CA THR A 80 6.32 -16.26 -14.84
C THR A 80 6.26 -15.92 -16.32
N ARG A 81 5.33 -15.04 -16.76
CA ARG A 81 5.26 -14.58 -18.15
C ARG A 81 6.48 -13.77 -18.57
N MET A 82 6.97 -12.89 -17.71
CA MET A 82 8.18 -12.13 -17.99
C MET A 82 9.42 -13.02 -18.09
N VAL A 83 9.53 -14.01 -17.21
CA VAL A 83 10.61 -15.01 -17.27
C VAL A 83 10.55 -15.79 -18.59
N ARG A 84 9.35 -16.19 -19.03
CA ARG A 84 9.19 -16.85 -20.35
C ARG A 84 9.70 -15.98 -21.49
N ILE A 85 9.33 -14.71 -21.50
CA ILE A 85 9.84 -13.75 -22.51
C ILE A 85 11.37 -13.68 -22.46
N GLY A 86 11.94 -13.58 -21.26
CA GLY A 86 13.40 -13.54 -21.08
C GLY A 86 14.11 -14.80 -21.55
N GLU A 87 13.51 -15.99 -21.36
CA GLU A 87 14.03 -17.26 -21.87
C GLU A 87 13.96 -17.31 -23.41
N GLU A 88 12.81 -16.94 -23.98
CA GLU A 88 12.59 -16.96 -25.44
C GLU A 88 13.49 -15.96 -26.18
N THR A 89 13.75 -14.79 -25.59
CA THR A 89 14.58 -13.72 -26.18
C THR A 89 16.07 -13.81 -25.81
N GLY A 90 16.43 -14.69 -24.86
CA GLY A 90 17.80 -14.80 -24.36
C GLY A 90 18.26 -13.61 -23.48
N THR A 91 17.33 -12.85 -22.91
CA THR A 91 17.56 -11.66 -22.06
C THR A 91 17.13 -11.89 -20.61
N LEU A 92 17.20 -13.14 -20.15
CA LEU A 92 16.70 -13.54 -18.84
C LEU A 92 17.36 -12.79 -17.68
N ASP A 93 18.64 -12.48 -17.78
CA ASP A 93 19.40 -11.71 -16.80
C ASP A 93 18.89 -10.28 -16.65
N ASP A 94 18.56 -9.61 -17.77
CA ASP A 94 17.98 -8.26 -17.77
C ASP A 94 16.53 -8.27 -17.28
N VAL A 95 15.75 -9.28 -17.66
CA VAL A 95 14.37 -9.46 -17.17
C VAL A 95 14.37 -9.67 -15.66
N MET A 96 15.26 -10.51 -15.12
CA MET A 96 15.34 -10.74 -13.68
C MET A 96 15.77 -9.47 -12.93
N ALA A 97 16.71 -8.67 -13.48
CA ALA A 97 17.05 -7.37 -12.89
C ALA A 97 15.85 -6.43 -12.85
N ALA A 98 15.12 -6.33 -13.95
CA ALA A 98 13.96 -5.45 -14.04
C ALA A 98 12.78 -5.92 -13.18
N LEU A 99 12.60 -7.24 -13.00
CA LEU A 99 11.65 -7.80 -12.03
C LEU A 99 12.04 -7.46 -10.59
N SER A 100 13.33 -7.49 -10.26
CA SER A 100 13.82 -7.06 -8.94
C SER A 100 13.42 -5.62 -8.65
N ASP A 101 13.67 -4.71 -9.59
CA ASP A 101 13.32 -3.30 -9.46
C ASP A 101 11.81 -3.10 -9.38
N HIS A 102 11.04 -3.86 -10.16
CA HIS A 102 9.58 -3.82 -10.13
C HIS A 102 9.02 -4.21 -8.75
N TYR A 103 9.44 -5.36 -8.19
CA TYR A 103 8.96 -5.81 -6.89
C TYR A 103 9.48 -4.97 -5.72
N ALA A 104 10.69 -4.40 -5.82
CA ALA A 104 11.19 -3.41 -4.85
C ALA A 104 10.30 -2.15 -4.83
N ARG A 105 9.86 -1.70 -6.00
CA ARG A 105 8.94 -0.57 -6.15
C ARG A 105 7.55 -0.88 -5.60
N GLU A 106 6.99 -2.05 -5.90
CA GLU A 106 5.72 -2.51 -5.33
C GLU A 106 5.76 -2.60 -3.80
N ASP A 107 6.86 -3.07 -3.22
CA ASP A 107 7.05 -3.09 -1.77
C ASP A 107 7.11 -1.67 -1.18
N THR A 108 7.81 -0.76 -1.83
CA THR A 108 7.87 0.65 -1.41
C THR A 108 6.49 1.30 -1.43
N ILE A 109 5.71 1.11 -2.51
CA ILE A 109 4.33 1.60 -2.60
C ILE A 109 3.47 1.01 -1.48
N ALA A 110 3.56 -0.31 -1.26
CA ALA A 110 2.81 -0.98 -0.20
C ALA A 110 3.16 -0.47 1.20
N ARG A 111 4.44 -0.25 1.48
CA ARG A 111 4.92 0.34 2.76
C ARG A 111 4.45 1.76 2.93
N THR A 112 4.53 2.59 1.91
CA THR A 112 4.08 3.99 1.93
C THR A 112 2.58 4.05 2.25
N ILE A 113 1.75 3.24 1.58
CA ILE A 113 0.30 3.16 1.86
C ILE A 113 0.05 2.69 3.30
N ARG A 114 0.75 1.64 3.75
CA ARG A 114 0.59 1.12 5.12
C ARG A 114 0.93 2.17 6.16
N SER A 115 2.03 2.87 6.00
CA SER A 115 2.47 3.93 6.91
C SER A 115 1.47 5.07 6.97
N ALA A 116 0.92 5.49 5.83
CA ALA A 116 -0.07 6.55 5.73
C ALA A 116 -1.37 6.26 6.49
N VAL A 117 -1.72 4.98 6.67
CA VAL A 117 -2.90 4.56 7.43
C VAL A 117 -2.56 4.25 8.89
N THR A 118 -1.46 3.57 9.15
CA THR A 118 -1.10 3.09 10.49
C THR A 118 -0.80 4.24 11.46
N TYR A 119 -0.05 5.26 11.01
CA TYR A 119 0.35 6.38 11.85
C TYR A 119 -0.85 7.20 12.38
N PRO A 120 -1.79 7.69 11.52
CA PRO A 120 -3.00 8.36 12.00
C PRO A 120 -3.85 7.52 12.95
N MET A 121 -3.96 6.22 12.69
CA MET A 121 -4.74 5.32 13.55
C MET A 121 -4.16 5.19 14.96
N ILE A 122 -2.83 5.15 15.10
CA ILE A 122 -2.15 5.14 16.40
C ILE A 122 -2.45 6.45 17.16
N ILE A 123 -2.31 7.60 16.50
CA ILE A 123 -2.56 8.90 17.12
C ILE A 123 -4.03 9.03 17.54
N ILE A 124 -4.98 8.69 16.66
CA ILE A 124 -6.41 8.73 16.97
C ILE A 124 -6.74 7.80 18.15
N SER A 125 -6.19 6.59 18.16
CA SER A 125 -6.39 5.65 19.26
C SER A 125 -5.88 6.21 20.58
N MET A 126 -4.68 6.80 20.59
CA MET A 126 -4.10 7.45 21.77
C MET A 126 -4.94 8.66 22.23
N MET A 127 -5.42 9.48 21.28
CA MET A 127 -6.30 10.61 21.55
C MET A 127 -7.61 10.18 22.22
N ILE A 128 -8.24 9.12 21.72
CA ILE A 128 -9.46 8.53 22.31
C ILE A 128 -9.18 8.08 23.75
N VAL A 129 -8.06 7.39 24.00
CA VAL A 129 -7.68 6.94 25.35
C VAL A 129 -7.53 8.13 26.30
N VAL A 130 -6.85 9.19 25.88
CA VAL A 130 -6.68 10.41 26.71
C VAL A 130 -8.03 11.04 27.04
N ILE A 131 -8.90 11.21 26.04
CA ILE A 131 -10.24 11.79 26.26
C ILE A 131 -11.06 10.91 27.22
N LEU A 132 -11.01 9.59 27.06
CA LEU A 132 -11.71 8.65 27.96
C LEU A 132 -11.21 8.73 29.38
N VAL A 133 -9.89 8.81 29.59
CA VAL A 133 -9.30 8.98 30.94
C VAL A 133 -9.79 10.29 31.57
N LEU A 134 -9.81 11.39 30.82
CA LEU A 134 -10.33 12.68 31.32
C LEU A 134 -11.79 12.57 31.72
N ILE A 135 -12.64 11.99 30.89
CA ILE A 135 -14.08 11.86 31.17
C ILE A 135 -14.34 10.91 32.34
N ILE A 136 -13.69 9.75 32.39
CA ILE A 136 -13.97 8.69 33.37
C ILE A 136 -13.34 8.97 34.74
N LYS A 137 -12.15 9.58 34.78
CA LYS A 137 -11.39 9.77 36.02
C LYS A 137 -11.42 11.23 36.52
N VAL A 138 -11.21 12.19 35.62
CA VAL A 138 -11.04 13.59 36.01
C VAL A 138 -12.39 14.25 36.28
N MET A 139 -13.38 14.08 35.41
CA MET A 139 -14.71 14.70 35.57
C MET A 139 -15.44 14.32 36.87
N PRO A 140 -15.45 13.06 37.35
CA PRO A 140 -16.07 12.73 38.64
C PRO A 140 -15.41 13.40 39.84
N ILE A 141 -14.08 13.60 39.80
CA ILE A 141 -13.37 14.32 40.88
C ILE A 141 -13.88 15.75 40.98
N PHE A 142 -13.97 16.45 39.84
CA PHE A 142 -14.50 17.81 39.82
C PHE A 142 -15.97 17.89 40.27
N ASN A 143 -16.80 16.92 39.86
CA ASN A 143 -18.18 16.87 40.35
C ASN A 143 -18.30 16.80 41.86
N GLN A 144 -17.46 16.01 42.55
CA GLN A 144 -17.42 15.94 43.99
C GLN A 144 -17.06 17.31 44.61
N VAL A 145 -16.10 18.03 44.00
CA VAL A 145 -15.73 19.38 44.44
C VAL A 145 -16.91 20.36 44.27
N PHE A 146 -17.65 20.32 43.17
CA PHE A 146 -18.83 21.19 42.95
C PHE A 146 -19.94 20.92 43.96
N ILE A 147 -20.24 19.63 44.24
CA ILE A 147 -21.23 19.26 45.27
C ILE A 147 -20.84 19.80 46.63
N GLN A 148 -19.54 19.69 47.00
CA GLN A 148 -19.03 20.19 48.29
C GLN A 148 -19.11 21.72 48.41
N LEU A 149 -19.02 22.43 47.28
CA LEU A 149 -19.13 23.90 47.20
C LEU A 149 -20.58 24.38 47.06
N GLY A 150 -21.58 23.47 47.11
CA GLY A 150 -22.99 23.81 47.00
C GLY A 150 -23.44 24.30 45.62
N SER A 151 -22.65 24.07 44.61
CA SER A 151 -22.91 24.49 43.22
C SER A 151 -23.22 23.30 42.30
N GLU A 152 -24.03 23.54 41.28
CA GLU A 152 -24.30 22.56 40.22
C GLU A 152 -23.40 22.78 39.03
N MET A 153 -22.98 21.69 38.40
CA MET A 153 -22.22 21.75 37.15
C MET A 153 -23.05 22.40 36.01
N SER A 154 -22.38 23.11 35.11
CA SER A 154 -22.99 23.64 33.90
C SER A 154 -23.63 22.54 33.05
N GLY A 155 -24.64 22.88 32.23
CA GLY A 155 -25.35 21.90 31.41
C GLY A 155 -24.44 21.05 30.53
N PHE A 156 -23.38 21.64 29.96
CA PHE A 156 -22.42 20.90 29.14
C PHE A 156 -21.57 19.92 29.97
N SER A 157 -21.10 20.32 31.16
CA SER A 157 -20.37 19.46 32.10
C SER A 157 -21.24 18.30 32.57
N ARG A 158 -22.52 18.54 32.79
CA ARG A 158 -23.48 17.49 33.18
C ARG A 158 -23.64 16.45 32.07
N VAL A 159 -23.79 16.83 30.81
CA VAL A 159 -23.82 15.90 29.66
C VAL A 159 -22.55 15.07 29.54
N LEU A 160 -21.37 15.71 29.68
CA LEU A 160 -20.09 14.98 29.68
C LEU A 160 -19.98 14.00 30.84
N MET A 161 -20.48 14.37 32.00
CA MET A 161 -20.46 13.51 33.18
C MET A 161 -21.43 12.33 33.04
N ASP A 162 -22.63 12.51 32.49
CA ASP A 162 -23.59 11.45 32.21
C ASP A 162 -23.03 10.49 31.17
N LEU A 163 -22.35 10.97 30.15
CA LEU A 163 -21.58 10.17 29.22
C LEU A 163 -20.47 9.40 29.93
N GLY A 164 -19.70 10.06 30.79
CA GLY A 164 -18.64 9.45 31.58
C GLY A 164 -19.15 8.35 32.52
N ASN A 165 -20.26 8.58 33.22
CA ASN A 165 -20.88 7.59 34.09
C ASN A 165 -21.41 6.37 33.29
N THR A 166 -21.98 6.61 32.12
CA THR A 166 -22.44 5.54 31.22
C THR A 166 -21.26 4.73 30.72
N ILE A 167 -20.19 5.39 30.27
CA ILE A 167 -18.96 4.72 29.81
C ILE A 167 -18.29 3.98 30.98
N ASN A 168 -18.25 4.56 32.18
CA ASN A 168 -17.65 3.92 33.35
C ASN A 168 -18.45 2.67 33.77
N ARG A 169 -19.78 2.73 33.71
CA ARG A 169 -20.68 1.60 34.00
C ARG A 169 -20.46 0.43 33.03
N TYR A 170 -20.18 0.75 31.77
CA TYR A 170 -19.93 -0.22 30.70
C TYR A 170 -18.44 -0.22 30.26
N SER A 171 -17.53 0.24 31.12
CA SER A 171 -16.11 0.46 30.75
C SER A 171 -15.45 -0.78 30.17
N VAL A 172 -15.71 -1.96 30.74
CA VAL A 172 -15.15 -3.23 30.25
C VAL A 172 -15.68 -3.54 28.84
N VAL A 173 -16.99 -3.33 28.60
CA VAL A 173 -17.60 -3.54 27.29
C VAL A 173 -17.09 -2.53 26.28
N PHE A 174 -16.95 -1.26 26.69
CA PHE A 174 -16.46 -0.20 25.81
C PHE A 174 -14.98 -0.41 25.42
N ILE A 175 -14.14 -0.78 26.38
CA ILE A 175 -12.72 -1.12 26.12
C ILE A 175 -12.64 -2.37 25.24
N ALA A 176 -13.46 -3.39 25.50
CA ALA A 176 -13.50 -4.59 24.67
C ALA A 176 -13.95 -4.29 23.24
N VAL A 177 -15.00 -3.48 23.07
CA VAL A 177 -15.47 -3.05 21.73
C VAL A 177 -14.41 -2.22 21.02
N LEU A 178 -13.76 -1.26 21.72
CA LEU A 178 -12.69 -0.47 21.15
C LEU A 178 -11.50 -1.35 20.73
N ALA A 179 -11.10 -2.30 21.59
CA ALA A 179 -10.04 -3.26 21.28
C ALA A 179 -10.42 -4.14 20.07
N VAL A 180 -11.66 -4.62 20.01
CA VAL A 180 -12.15 -5.40 18.87
C VAL A 180 -12.15 -4.56 17.57
N ILE A 181 -12.54 -3.28 17.64
CA ILE A 181 -12.49 -2.37 16.49
C ILE A 181 -11.04 -2.16 16.04
N VAL A 182 -10.12 -1.87 16.96
CA VAL A 182 -8.69 -1.65 16.64
C VAL A 182 -8.05 -2.94 16.11
N ILE A 183 -8.23 -4.05 16.80
CA ILE A 183 -7.69 -5.36 16.39
C ILE A 183 -8.35 -5.79 15.07
N GLY A 184 -9.68 -5.62 14.94
CA GLY A 184 -10.43 -5.92 13.73
C GLY A 184 -9.96 -5.09 12.55
N PHE A 185 -9.69 -3.80 12.75
CA PHE A 185 -9.13 -2.92 11.73
C PHE A 185 -7.72 -3.35 11.32
N PHE A 186 -6.84 -3.68 12.28
CA PHE A 186 -5.50 -4.21 11.98
C PHE A 186 -5.56 -5.56 11.26
N ALA A 187 -6.37 -6.50 11.75
CA ALA A 187 -6.56 -7.80 11.13
C ALA A 187 -7.18 -7.68 9.72
N TYR A 188 -8.12 -6.75 9.57
CA TYR A 188 -8.80 -6.48 8.30
C TYR A 188 -7.85 -5.87 7.26
N ASN A 189 -6.94 -4.97 7.66
CA ASN A 189 -5.90 -4.42 6.79
C ASN A 189 -4.87 -5.47 6.33
N HIS A 190 -4.73 -6.57 7.08
CA HIS A 190 -3.91 -7.71 6.68
C HIS A 190 -4.62 -8.70 5.73
N THR A 191 -5.91 -8.49 5.46
CA THR A 191 -6.71 -9.39 4.62
C THR A 191 -7.00 -8.73 3.26
N ALA A 192 -6.86 -9.49 2.17
CA ALA A 192 -7.15 -9.00 0.81
C ALA A 192 -8.57 -8.41 0.64
N LYS A 193 -9.56 -8.94 1.38
CA LYS A 193 -10.95 -8.43 1.39
C LYS A 193 -11.06 -7.07 2.09
N GLY A 194 -10.22 -6.78 3.09
CA GLY A 194 -10.19 -5.51 3.78
C GLY A 194 -9.66 -4.38 2.90
N ALA A 195 -8.63 -4.66 2.15
CA ALA A 195 -8.07 -3.72 1.16
C ALA A 195 -9.11 -3.34 0.07
N ALA A 196 -9.96 -4.28 -0.34
CA ALA A 196 -11.01 -4.02 -1.33
C ALA A 196 -12.13 -3.10 -0.79
N PHE A 197 -12.54 -3.27 0.49
CA PHE A 197 -13.57 -2.43 1.12
C PHE A 197 -13.08 -0.99 1.35
N LEU A 198 -11.85 -0.82 1.81
CA LEU A 198 -11.24 0.51 1.97
C LEU A 198 -11.10 1.24 0.63
N ARG A 199 -10.81 0.51 -0.45
CA ARG A 199 -10.83 1.04 -1.82
C ARG A 199 -12.23 1.58 -2.19
N GLY A 200 -13.30 0.86 -1.87
CA GLY A 200 -14.68 1.29 -2.12
C GLY A 200 -15.10 2.53 -1.32
N LEU A 201 -14.69 2.62 -0.05
CA LEU A 201 -14.99 3.81 0.78
C LEU A 201 -14.18 5.04 0.34
N GLY A 202 -12.93 4.82 -0.10
CA GLY A 202 -12.03 5.89 -0.54
C GLY A 202 -12.38 6.48 -1.90
N SER A 203 -13.12 5.77 -2.74
CA SER A 203 -13.47 6.22 -4.10
C SER A 203 -14.28 7.53 -4.14
N HIS A 204 -14.99 7.87 -3.06
CA HIS A 204 -15.75 9.10 -2.94
C HIS A 204 -14.90 10.34 -2.55
N ILE A 205 -13.66 10.13 -2.09
CA ILE A 205 -12.76 11.21 -1.68
C ILE A 205 -11.83 11.53 -2.87
N PRO A 206 -11.89 12.77 -3.44
CA PRO A 206 -11.11 13.11 -4.63
C PRO A 206 -9.59 12.92 -4.48
N ALA A 207 -9.06 13.14 -3.27
CA ALA A 207 -7.63 12.93 -2.98
C ALA A 207 -7.23 11.45 -3.07
N ILE A 208 -8.06 10.53 -2.56
CA ILE A 208 -7.82 9.09 -2.58
C ILE A 208 -7.95 8.56 -4.02
N ARG A 209 -8.94 9.04 -4.77
CA ARG A 209 -9.10 8.66 -6.19
C ARG A 209 -7.88 9.06 -7.03
N ARG A 210 -7.33 10.26 -6.83
CA ARG A 210 -6.09 10.68 -7.52
C ARG A 210 -4.91 9.79 -7.16
N MET A 211 -4.78 9.44 -5.88
CA MET A 211 -3.71 8.56 -5.42
C MET A 211 -3.81 7.16 -6.05
N HIS A 212 -5.00 6.59 -6.16
CA HIS A 212 -5.21 5.30 -6.83
C HIS A 212 -4.83 5.39 -8.31
N HIS A 213 -5.20 6.47 -8.99
CA HIS A 213 -4.79 6.70 -10.38
C HIS A 213 -3.27 6.83 -10.52
N ASP A 214 -2.61 7.58 -9.62
CA ASP A 214 -1.15 7.75 -9.67
C ASP A 214 -0.42 6.41 -9.40
N ILE A 215 -0.94 5.56 -8.49
CA ILE A 215 -0.43 4.21 -8.25
C ILE A 215 -0.61 3.34 -9.50
N ALA A 216 -1.80 3.35 -10.11
CA ALA A 216 -2.08 2.58 -11.31
C ALA A 216 -1.19 3.04 -12.48
N SER A 217 -0.99 4.36 -12.64
CA SER A 217 -0.08 4.92 -13.65
C SER A 217 1.38 4.56 -13.39
N CYS A 218 1.82 4.52 -12.12
CA CYS A 218 3.16 4.08 -11.75
C CYS A 218 3.39 2.61 -12.11
N ARG A 219 2.43 1.73 -11.77
CA ARG A 219 2.48 0.30 -12.11
C ARG A 219 2.47 0.08 -13.62
N PHE A 220 1.62 0.80 -14.32
CA PHE A 220 1.56 0.75 -15.78
C PHE A 220 2.89 1.16 -16.39
N ALA A 221 3.45 2.29 -16.00
CA ALA A 221 4.73 2.76 -16.52
C ALA A 221 5.88 1.79 -16.21
N SER A 222 5.93 1.23 -14.98
CA SER A 222 6.92 0.21 -14.59
C SER A 222 6.79 -1.06 -15.42
N GLY A 223 5.56 -1.54 -15.63
CA GLY A 223 5.29 -2.72 -16.44
C GLY A 223 5.67 -2.51 -17.91
N MET A 224 5.29 -1.35 -18.48
CA MET A 224 5.67 -0.98 -19.84
C MET A 224 7.19 -0.88 -20.01
N ALA A 225 7.89 -0.25 -19.06
CA ALA A 225 9.35 -0.15 -19.11
C ALA A 225 10.01 -1.53 -19.16
N LEU A 226 9.53 -2.46 -18.33
CA LEU A 226 10.06 -3.82 -18.26
C LEU A 226 9.80 -4.60 -19.56
N THR A 227 8.56 -4.59 -20.06
CA THR A 227 8.17 -5.34 -21.27
C THR A 227 8.82 -4.76 -22.52
N LEU A 228 8.90 -3.44 -22.65
CA LEU A 228 9.60 -2.77 -23.76
C LEU A 228 11.10 -3.06 -23.77
N LYS A 229 11.74 -3.09 -22.58
CA LYS A 229 13.16 -3.43 -22.46
C LYS A 229 13.48 -4.86 -22.89
N SER A 230 12.48 -5.76 -22.80
CA SER A 230 12.59 -7.14 -23.33
C SER A 230 12.38 -7.24 -24.83
N GLY A 231 12.22 -6.11 -25.54
CA GLY A 231 12.12 -6.05 -27.00
C GLY A 231 10.70 -6.25 -27.55
N MET A 232 9.68 -6.23 -26.70
CA MET A 232 8.28 -6.36 -27.13
C MET A 232 7.78 -5.08 -27.78
N ALA A 233 6.85 -5.21 -28.75
CA ALA A 233 6.17 -4.06 -29.32
C ALA A 233 5.25 -3.38 -28.30
N PRO A 234 5.09 -2.04 -28.33
CA PRO A 234 4.29 -1.29 -27.35
C PRO A 234 2.84 -1.78 -27.24
N GLU A 235 2.24 -2.21 -28.34
CA GLU A 235 0.87 -2.74 -28.40
C GLU A 235 0.75 -4.08 -27.66
N GLU A 236 1.76 -4.95 -27.77
CA GLU A 236 1.80 -6.25 -27.08
C GLU A 236 2.02 -6.08 -25.58
N CYS A 237 2.79 -5.06 -25.20
CA CYS A 237 3.03 -4.74 -23.79
C CYS A 237 1.74 -4.40 -23.04
N LEU A 238 0.78 -3.73 -23.68
CA LEU A 238 -0.47 -3.28 -23.04
C LEU A 238 -1.26 -4.42 -22.43
N SER A 239 -1.44 -5.51 -23.14
CA SER A 239 -2.21 -6.67 -22.68
C SER A 239 -1.59 -7.33 -21.44
N LEU A 240 -0.25 -7.41 -21.38
CA LEU A 240 0.49 -7.94 -20.24
C LEU A 240 0.41 -7.02 -19.02
N VAL A 241 0.57 -5.71 -19.24
CA VAL A 241 0.62 -4.72 -18.16
C VAL A 241 -0.77 -4.45 -17.56
N ARG A 242 -1.84 -4.69 -18.33
CA ARG A 242 -3.21 -4.59 -17.81
C ARG A 242 -3.45 -5.45 -16.58
N GLU A 243 -2.84 -6.62 -16.50
CA GLU A 243 -2.99 -7.54 -15.36
C GLU A 243 -2.32 -7.05 -14.07
N LEU A 244 -1.39 -6.08 -14.15
CA LEU A 244 -0.76 -5.47 -12.99
C LEU A 244 -1.67 -4.47 -12.26
N ASN A 245 -2.76 -4.07 -12.86
CA ASN A 245 -3.64 -3.05 -12.34
C ASN A 245 -4.96 -3.62 -11.85
N ASP A 246 -5.24 -3.45 -10.56
CA ASP A 246 -6.51 -3.85 -9.92
C ASP A 246 -7.57 -2.73 -9.94
N ASP A 247 -7.24 -1.53 -10.45
CA ASP A 247 -8.16 -0.40 -10.49
C ASP A 247 -9.08 -0.51 -11.70
N GLU A 248 -10.39 -0.67 -11.44
CA GLU A 248 -11.39 -0.85 -12.52
C GLU A 248 -11.47 0.32 -13.49
N ALA A 249 -11.28 1.57 -13.01
CA ALA A 249 -11.34 2.74 -13.86
C ALA A 249 -10.13 2.78 -14.79
N PHE A 250 -8.95 2.43 -14.27
CA PHE A 250 -7.73 2.34 -15.05
C PHE A 250 -7.76 1.19 -16.06
N GLN A 251 -8.31 0.03 -15.68
CA GLN A 251 -8.50 -1.10 -16.60
C GLN A 251 -9.43 -0.74 -17.77
N LYS A 252 -10.49 0.03 -17.51
CA LYS A 252 -11.36 0.55 -18.58
C LYS A 252 -10.61 1.47 -19.53
N ALA A 253 -9.78 2.37 -19.00
CA ALA A 253 -8.95 3.25 -19.81
C ALA A 253 -7.93 2.47 -20.66
N LEU A 254 -7.33 1.39 -20.13
CA LEU A 254 -6.45 0.49 -20.87
C LEU A 254 -7.19 -0.24 -21.99
N THR A 255 -8.39 -0.77 -21.72
CA THR A 255 -9.22 -1.43 -22.74
C THR A 255 -9.63 -0.47 -23.86
N GLU A 256 -9.95 0.78 -23.50
CA GLU A 256 -10.24 1.82 -24.50
C GLU A 256 -8.99 2.17 -25.32
N CYS A 257 -7.82 2.21 -24.67
CA CYS A 257 -6.53 2.41 -25.36
C CYS A 257 -6.26 1.30 -26.38
N GLU A 258 -6.43 0.03 -26.01
CA GLU A 258 -6.31 -1.11 -26.90
C GLU A 258 -7.24 -0.97 -28.12
N GLN A 259 -8.51 -0.63 -27.93
CA GLN A 259 -9.47 -0.41 -28.99
C GLN A 259 -9.09 0.73 -29.93
N LEU A 260 -8.55 1.82 -29.40
CA LEU A 260 -8.06 2.94 -30.22
C LEU A 260 -6.87 2.52 -31.10
N LEU A 261 -5.97 1.70 -30.59
CA LEU A 261 -4.84 1.15 -31.34
C LEU A 261 -5.32 0.19 -32.43
N GLU A 262 -6.24 -0.71 -32.15
CA GLU A 262 -6.86 -1.61 -33.14
C GLU A 262 -7.55 -0.83 -34.26
N ASN A 263 -8.10 0.36 -33.97
CA ASN A 263 -8.69 1.27 -34.94
C ASN A 263 -7.65 2.13 -35.70
N GLY A 264 -6.35 1.90 -35.48
CA GLY A 264 -5.26 2.59 -36.19
C GLY A 264 -4.88 3.95 -35.59
N THR A 265 -5.30 4.26 -34.38
CA THR A 265 -4.85 5.47 -33.64
C THR A 265 -3.39 5.29 -33.21
N ASP A 266 -2.57 6.34 -33.37
CA ASP A 266 -1.19 6.32 -32.88
C ASP A 266 -1.10 6.05 -31.37
N PHE A 267 -0.10 5.27 -30.94
CA PHE A 267 0.09 4.85 -29.56
C PHE A 267 0.06 6.01 -28.55
N THR A 268 0.77 7.11 -28.88
CA THR A 268 0.84 8.27 -27.99
C THR A 268 -0.47 9.05 -27.94
N ALA A 269 -1.20 9.08 -29.06
CA ALA A 269 -2.52 9.70 -29.12
C ALA A 269 -3.55 8.89 -28.33
N ALA A 270 -3.52 7.56 -28.40
CA ALA A 270 -4.37 6.67 -27.63
C ALA A 270 -4.13 6.82 -26.12
N LEU A 271 -2.87 6.82 -25.67
CA LEU A 271 -2.51 7.06 -24.26
C LEU A 271 -2.99 8.42 -23.73
N HIS A 272 -2.95 9.44 -24.58
CA HIS A 272 -3.41 10.78 -24.21
C HIS A 272 -4.94 10.87 -24.14
N GLN A 273 -5.66 10.28 -25.09
CA GLN A 273 -7.12 10.32 -25.16
C GLN A 273 -7.77 9.58 -23.99
N THR A 274 -7.20 8.44 -23.59
CA THR A 274 -7.70 7.62 -22.49
C THR A 274 -7.34 8.16 -21.10
N GLY A 275 -6.46 9.18 -21.04
CA GLY A 275 -6.06 9.81 -19.77
C GLY A 275 -5.20 8.93 -18.87
N ILE A 276 -4.61 7.85 -19.40
CA ILE A 276 -3.64 7.00 -18.68
C ILE A 276 -2.48 7.84 -18.18
N PHE A 277 -1.96 8.71 -19.05
CA PHE A 277 -1.01 9.74 -18.67
C PHE A 277 -1.58 11.13 -18.94
N THR A 278 -1.33 12.07 -18.03
CA THR A 278 -1.78 13.46 -18.17
C THR A 278 -0.60 14.43 -18.07
N GLY A 279 -0.76 15.63 -18.63
CA GLY A 279 0.20 16.72 -18.46
C GLY A 279 1.60 16.42 -18.97
N VAL A 280 2.59 16.47 -18.08
CA VAL A 280 4.01 16.28 -18.41
C VAL A 280 4.30 14.82 -18.81
N TYR A 281 3.67 13.86 -18.16
CA TYR A 281 3.89 12.43 -18.40
C TYR A 281 3.44 12.00 -19.80
N ALA A 282 2.31 12.50 -20.28
CA ALA A 282 1.85 12.26 -21.65
C ALA A 282 2.84 12.83 -22.70
N ARG A 283 3.42 14.01 -22.42
CA ARG A 283 4.45 14.58 -23.29
C ARG A 283 5.74 13.77 -23.28
N MET A 284 6.17 13.31 -22.11
CA MET A 284 7.35 12.43 -21.99
C MET A 284 7.16 11.14 -22.79
N ALA A 285 6.03 10.46 -22.63
CA ALA A 285 5.70 9.25 -23.37
C ALA A 285 5.72 9.50 -24.90
N SER A 286 5.16 10.63 -25.36
CA SER A 286 5.17 11.01 -26.78
C SER A 286 6.59 11.26 -27.31
N ILE A 287 7.46 11.88 -26.52
CA ILE A 287 8.86 12.10 -26.90
C ILE A 287 9.59 10.74 -26.96
N GLY A 288 9.47 9.90 -25.94
CA GLY A 288 10.10 8.59 -25.88
C GLY A 288 9.70 7.69 -27.06
N PHE A 289 8.42 7.69 -27.44
CA PHE A 289 7.93 6.95 -28.59
C PHE A 289 8.58 7.45 -29.90
N LYS A 290 8.63 8.78 -30.11
CA LYS A 290 9.21 9.39 -31.31
C LYS A 290 10.74 9.22 -31.42
N THR A 291 11.43 9.13 -30.28
CA THR A 291 12.89 8.96 -30.24
C THR A 291 13.32 7.49 -30.17
N GLY A 292 12.38 6.56 -30.07
CA GLY A 292 12.68 5.13 -29.95
C GLY A 292 13.25 4.72 -28.59
N SER A 293 13.09 5.57 -27.56
CA SER A 293 13.56 5.33 -26.18
C SER A 293 12.40 5.25 -25.19
N LEU A 294 11.30 4.63 -25.63
CA LEU A 294 10.07 4.55 -24.83
C LEU A 294 10.28 3.75 -23.53
N ASP A 295 11.09 2.72 -23.55
CA ASP A 295 11.48 1.90 -22.41
C ASP A 295 12.09 2.73 -21.29
N GLN A 296 13.10 3.55 -21.62
CA GLN A 296 13.74 4.43 -20.67
C GLN A 296 12.78 5.49 -20.15
N VAL A 297 12.01 6.11 -21.03
CA VAL A 297 11.04 7.14 -20.64
C VAL A 297 9.94 6.57 -19.75
N MET A 298 9.48 5.34 -20.00
CA MET A 298 8.52 4.67 -19.10
C MET A 298 9.11 4.40 -17.73
N SER A 299 10.40 4.04 -17.64
CA SER A 299 11.11 3.90 -16.36
C SER A 299 11.18 5.23 -15.61
N ASP A 300 11.52 6.31 -16.29
CA ASP A 300 11.60 7.65 -15.70
C ASP A 300 10.22 8.13 -15.22
N ILE A 301 9.16 7.88 -16.00
CA ILE A 301 7.77 8.19 -15.62
C ILE A 301 7.38 7.42 -14.36
N ALA A 302 7.73 6.14 -14.25
CA ALA A 302 7.43 5.33 -13.09
C ALA A 302 8.14 5.86 -11.83
N GLU A 303 9.40 6.28 -11.95
CA GLU A 303 10.16 6.88 -10.84
C GLU A 303 9.55 8.21 -10.40
N LEU A 304 9.15 9.06 -11.34
CA LEU A 304 8.51 10.34 -11.05
C LEU A 304 7.15 10.16 -10.36
N TYR A 305 6.31 9.21 -10.82
CA TYR A 305 5.07 8.89 -10.12
C TYR A 305 5.31 8.38 -8.72
N GLN A 306 6.30 7.51 -8.52
CA GLN A 306 6.65 7.04 -7.17
C GLN A 306 7.06 8.19 -6.26
N LYS A 307 7.91 9.09 -6.74
CA LYS A 307 8.32 10.28 -5.99
C LYS A 307 7.16 11.22 -5.68
N ASP A 308 6.25 11.41 -6.62
CA ASP A 308 5.03 12.20 -6.42
C ASP A 308 4.10 11.56 -5.37
N LEU A 309 3.96 10.24 -5.37
CA LEU A 309 3.22 9.49 -4.35
C LEU A 309 3.82 9.68 -2.96
N ASP A 310 5.14 9.53 -2.83
CA ASP A 310 5.85 9.71 -1.55
C ASP A 310 5.71 11.15 -1.03
N ASN A 311 5.84 12.15 -1.90
CA ASN A 311 5.66 13.55 -1.56
C ASN A 311 4.21 13.85 -1.12
N ARG A 312 3.20 13.35 -1.83
CA ARG A 312 1.78 13.54 -1.47
C ARG A 312 1.46 12.88 -0.14
N MET A 313 1.96 11.68 0.11
CA MET A 313 1.80 10.98 1.39
C MET A 313 2.43 11.77 2.54
N SER A 314 3.69 12.18 2.37
CA SER A 314 4.40 12.99 3.35
C SER A 314 3.67 14.30 3.66
N ASN A 315 3.22 15.02 2.63
CA ASN A 315 2.46 16.25 2.80
C ASN A 315 1.11 16.01 3.53
N THR A 316 0.41 14.92 3.20
CA THR A 316 -0.85 14.57 3.87
C THR A 316 -0.62 14.29 5.35
N LEU A 317 0.42 13.54 5.70
CA LEU A 317 0.78 13.25 7.08
C LEU A 317 1.20 14.51 7.84
N SER A 318 1.99 15.38 7.20
CA SER A 318 2.46 16.64 7.79
C SER A 318 1.32 17.63 8.13
N ILE A 319 0.18 17.57 7.42
CA ILE A 319 -1.01 18.37 7.72
C ILE A 319 -1.88 17.69 8.77
N LEU A 320 -1.99 16.38 8.71
CA LEU A 320 -2.88 15.59 9.56
C LEU A 320 -2.42 15.62 11.02
N GLU A 321 -1.11 15.55 11.26
CA GLU A 321 -0.54 15.56 12.61
C GLU A 321 -0.88 16.86 13.40
N PRO A 322 -0.58 18.07 12.92
CA PRO A 322 -0.97 19.28 13.62
C PRO A 322 -2.49 19.42 13.79
N THR A 323 -3.26 18.97 12.79
CA THR A 323 -4.72 19.05 12.85
C THR A 323 -5.27 18.19 13.99
N LEU A 324 -4.76 16.96 14.17
CA LEU A 324 -5.14 16.07 15.28
C LEU A 324 -4.74 16.66 16.64
N VAL A 325 -3.53 17.23 16.74
CA VAL A 325 -3.06 17.87 17.98
C VAL A 325 -3.94 19.09 18.34
N ILE A 326 -4.28 19.91 17.36
CA ILE A 326 -5.19 21.06 17.57
C ILE A 326 -6.57 20.57 18.03
N ALA A 327 -7.12 19.55 17.35
CA ALA A 327 -8.41 18.97 17.73
C ALA A 327 -8.40 18.42 19.17
N LEU A 328 -7.35 17.69 19.55
CA LEU A 328 -7.19 17.21 20.91
C LEU A 328 -7.09 18.37 21.92
N SER A 329 -6.27 19.36 21.62
CA SER A 329 -6.09 20.54 22.51
C SER A 329 -7.40 21.30 22.71
N LEU A 330 -8.21 21.45 21.66
CA LEU A 330 -9.53 22.06 21.76
C LEU A 330 -10.46 21.25 22.66
N VAL A 331 -10.54 19.94 22.47
CA VAL A 331 -11.39 19.07 23.32
C VAL A 331 -10.96 19.13 24.77
N VAL A 332 -9.66 18.99 25.04
CA VAL A 332 -9.11 19.10 26.42
C VAL A 332 -9.36 20.48 26.99
N GLY A 333 -9.12 21.54 26.22
CA GLY A 333 -9.39 22.92 26.64
C GLY A 333 -10.85 23.17 26.98
N PHE A 334 -11.79 22.66 26.18
CA PHE A 334 -13.22 22.71 26.48
C PHE A 334 -13.59 21.98 27.77
N ILE A 335 -13.03 20.80 28.00
CA ILE A 335 -13.24 20.05 29.25
C ILE A 335 -12.74 20.87 30.45
N LEU A 336 -11.53 21.41 30.38
CA LEU A 336 -10.95 22.21 31.44
C LEU A 336 -11.72 23.51 31.70
N LEU A 337 -12.10 24.24 30.65
CA LEU A 337 -12.92 25.45 30.77
C LEU A 337 -14.30 25.16 31.40
N SER A 338 -14.92 24.08 31.00
CA SER A 338 -16.22 23.62 31.55
C SER A 338 -16.18 23.35 33.05
N VAL A 339 -14.98 23.04 33.56
CA VAL A 339 -14.74 22.83 35.00
C VAL A 339 -14.30 24.12 35.69
N MET A 340 -13.43 24.93 35.08
CA MET A 340 -12.87 26.16 35.68
C MET A 340 -13.87 27.29 35.78
N LEU A 341 -14.75 27.47 34.78
CA LEU A 341 -15.71 28.60 34.76
C LEU A 341 -16.63 28.62 35.98
N PRO A 342 -17.27 27.53 36.41
CA PRO A 342 -18.08 27.56 37.63
C PRO A 342 -17.27 27.79 38.91
N LEU A 343 -16.02 27.25 39.00
CA LEU A 343 -15.15 27.48 40.14
C LEU A 343 -14.81 28.99 40.32
N VAL A 344 -14.48 29.69 39.24
CA VAL A 344 -14.24 31.14 39.26
C VAL A 344 -15.52 31.89 39.67
N GLY A 345 -16.69 31.44 39.17
CA GLY A 345 -17.97 32.04 39.56
C GLY A 345 -18.26 31.93 41.07
N ILE A 346 -17.94 30.80 41.70
CA ILE A 346 -18.07 30.58 43.12
C ILE A 346 -17.10 31.47 43.93
N MET A 347 -15.83 31.49 43.50
CA MET A 347 -14.81 32.36 44.14
C MET A 347 -15.12 33.85 44.06
N SER A 348 -15.83 34.31 43.03
CA SER A 348 -16.24 35.69 42.86
C SER A 348 -17.51 36.07 43.65
N SER A 349 -18.23 35.09 44.18
CA SER A 349 -19.46 35.28 44.96
C SER A 349 -19.24 35.19 46.48
N ILE A 350 -18.03 34.87 46.91
CA ILE A 350 -17.54 34.92 48.30
C ILE A 350 -16.80 36.24 48.52
#